data_13109d49002a6a833662cf4cdf52501c
#
_entry.id   13109d49002a6a833662cf4cdf52501c
#
_cell.length_a   1.000
_cell.length_b   1.000
_cell.length_c   1.000
_cell.angle_alpha   90.00
_cell.angle_beta   90.00
_cell.angle_gamma   90.00
#
_symmetry.space_group_name_H-M   'P 1'
#
loop_
_entity.id
_entity.type
_entity.pdbx_description
1 polymer ?
#
loop_
_entity_poly.entity_id
_entity_poly.type
_entity_poly.pdbx_seq_one_letter_code
_entity_poly.pdbx_strand_id
1 'polypeptide(L)'
;MDLRAAGLLEGLEGGARAARLELLRDLHAQGVPLQELRRAIAEDRLVLLPLERMLTDGLCLDVADLARLCGLDAEFVAAVRQALGLASGAPGEPLFRDADVEAFRRLGRLRQEAGIPDEGVLEILRIVGHGFWRTSEALRTVVAEAIGRDDASEREVAGRYVEAARQIRPLAGPFLTSALKAHLLEGVRSDIVTPAEIDSGLVDDTWEVGVCFVDLVGYTQLGERGSIEEVLGIAGRLAAAAAQVARPPVRLVKTIGDAAMLVSGDSGALLAAAKALLDAIESDEELPPARVGLAYGTAVTRGGDWFGRTVNLASRLTSVAAAGTLLGTREFRDTAGGEWSPAQPRTLKGIEGEPELFQLERE
;
A
#
# COMPACT_ATOMS: atom_id res chain seq x y z
N MET A 1 -35.32 -13.73 26.53
CA MET A 1 -35.20 -14.63 25.34
C MET A 1 -34.25 -15.76 25.69
N ASP A 2 -34.59 -17.01 25.38
CA ASP A 2 -33.71 -18.14 25.69
C ASP A 2 -32.73 -18.39 24.55
N LEU A 3 -31.53 -17.83 24.64
CA LEU A 3 -30.44 -18.04 23.66
C LEU A 3 -30.00 -19.52 23.58
N ARG A 4 -30.28 -20.33 24.60
CA ARG A 4 -29.98 -21.76 24.62
C ARG A 4 -30.91 -22.54 23.69
N ALA A 5 -32.17 -22.14 23.62
CA ALA A 5 -33.18 -22.76 22.74
C ALA A 5 -33.05 -22.35 21.28
N ALA A 6 -32.21 -21.35 20.96
CA ALA A 6 -32.07 -20.77 19.61
C ALA A 6 -31.10 -21.53 18.68
N GLY A 7 -30.52 -22.66 19.10
CA GLY A 7 -29.55 -23.44 18.29
C GLY A 7 -28.15 -22.85 18.18
N LEU A 8 -27.85 -21.74 18.86
CA LEU A 8 -26.60 -20.98 18.73
C LEU A 8 -25.39 -21.65 19.42
N LEU A 9 -25.61 -22.75 20.12
CA LEU A 9 -24.60 -23.46 20.93
C LEU A 9 -24.35 -24.89 20.42
N GLU A 10 -24.77 -25.20 19.21
CA GLU A 10 -24.62 -26.54 18.63
C GLU A 10 -23.13 -26.86 18.41
N GLY A 11 -22.76 -28.12 18.66
CA GLY A 11 -21.39 -28.60 18.50
C GLY A 11 -20.40 -28.17 19.60
N LEU A 12 -20.86 -27.45 20.63
CA LEU A 12 -19.98 -26.98 21.71
C LEU A 12 -20.32 -27.62 23.03
N GLU A 13 -19.29 -27.99 23.81
CA GLU A 13 -19.39 -28.56 25.14
C GLU A 13 -18.52 -27.83 26.18
N GLY A 14 -18.74 -28.05 27.48
CA GLY A 14 -17.90 -27.55 28.55
C GLY A 14 -17.66 -26.05 28.55
N GLY A 15 -16.39 -25.66 28.69
CA GLY A 15 -15.97 -24.25 28.76
C GLY A 15 -16.25 -23.45 27.52
N ALA A 16 -16.06 -24.03 26.31
CA ALA A 16 -16.33 -23.37 25.03
C ALA A 16 -17.80 -22.98 24.88
N ARG A 17 -18.72 -23.86 25.30
CA ARG A 17 -20.16 -23.59 25.31
C ARG A 17 -20.53 -22.44 26.29
N ALA A 18 -19.90 -22.41 27.43
CA ALA A 18 -20.11 -21.37 28.45
C ALA A 18 -19.62 -19.99 27.89
N ALA A 19 -18.41 -19.94 27.33
CA ALA A 19 -17.82 -18.72 26.77
C ALA A 19 -18.64 -18.15 25.62
N ARG A 20 -19.09 -19.00 24.67
CA ARG A 20 -20.00 -18.57 23.61
C ARG A 20 -21.32 -18.02 24.15
N LEU A 21 -21.90 -18.66 25.13
CA LEU A 21 -23.15 -18.18 25.74
C LEU A 21 -22.98 -16.81 26.40
N GLU A 22 -21.86 -16.54 27.04
CA GLU A 22 -21.55 -15.24 27.63
C GLU A 22 -21.37 -14.18 26.56
N LEU A 23 -20.61 -14.46 25.52
CA LEU A 23 -20.43 -13.54 24.37
C LEU A 23 -21.78 -13.21 23.70
N LEU A 24 -22.63 -14.20 23.47
CA LEU A 24 -23.97 -14.00 22.90
C LEU A 24 -24.86 -13.16 23.81
N ARG A 25 -24.76 -13.31 25.12
CA ARG A 25 -25.48 -12.47 26.09
C ARG A 25 -25.01 -11.03 26.06
N ASP A 26 -23.70 -10.80 26.04
CA ASP A 26 -23.09 -9.48 25.96
C ASP A 26 -23.54 -8.75 24.67
N LEU A 27 -23.49 -9.43 23.53
CA LEU A 27 -23.94 -8.89 22.25
C LEU A 27 -25.44 -8.62 22.21
N HIS A 28 -26.24 -9.54 22.75
CA HIS A 28 -27.69 -9.34 22.80
C HIS A 28 -28.09 -8.19 23.77
N ALA A 29 -27.39 -8.03 24.87
CA ALA A 29 -27.58 -6.91 25.78
C ALA A 29 -27.20 -5.56 25.14
N GLN A 30 -26.29 -5.57 24.17
CA GLN A 30 -25.92 -4.42 23.34
C GLN A 30 -26.90 -4.19 22.16
N GLY A 31 -28.00 -4.95 22.09
CA GLY A 31 -29.05 -4.77 21.09
C GLY A 31 -28.82 -5.51 19.77
N VAL A 32 -27.87 -6.48 19.69
CA VAL A 32 -27.66 -7.27 18.47
C VAL A 32 -28.85 -8.20 18.25
N PRO A 33 -29.51 -8.14 17.07
CA PRO A 33 -30.64 -9.00 16.76
C PRO A 33 -30.23 -10.49 16.66
N LEU A 34 -31.16 -11.40 17.02
CA LEU A 34 -30.91 -12.83 16.95
C LEU A 34 -30.52 -13.32 15.54
N GLN A 35 -31.09 -12.72 14.52
CA GLN A 35 -30.79 -13.07 13.13
C GLN A 35 -29.34 -12.74 12.77
N GLU A 36 -28.82 -11.62 13.25
CA GLU A 36 -27.42 -11.20 13.06
C GLU A 36 -26.47 -12.14 13.80
N LEU A 37 -26.81 -12.53 15.03
CA LEU A 37 -26.02 -13.52 15.79
C LEU A 37 -25.94 -14.86 15.07
N ARG A 38 -27.08 -15.35 14.51
CA ARG A 38 -27.11 -16.57 13.69
C ARG A 38 -26.24 -16.47 12.46
N ARG A 39 -26.34 -15.34 11.76
CA ARG A 39 -25.54 -15.09 10.57
C ARG A 39 -24.05 -15.04 10.91
N ALA A 40 -23.66 -14.34 11.97
CA ALA A 40 -22.27 -14.24 12.41
C ALA A 40 -21.67 -15.61 12.80
N ILE A 41 -22.47 -16.51 13.40
CA ILE A 41 -22.04 -17.88 13.69
C ILE A 41 -21.89 -18.69 12.40
N ALA A 42 -22.86 -18.62 11.48
CA ALA A 42 -22.82 -19.34 10.20
C ALA A 42 -21.65 -18.92 9.29
N GLU A 43 -21.22 -17.67 9.42
CA GLU A 43 -20.09 -17.07 8.68
C GLU A 43 -18.76 -17.14 9.47
N ASP A 44 -18.71 -17.84 10.61
CA ASP A 44 -17.53 -17.98 11.50
C ASP A 44 -16.89 -16.65 11.91
N ARG A 45 -17.70 -15.59 12.09
CA ARG A 45 -17.24 -14.24 12.43
C ARG A 45 -17.79 -13.71 13.77
N LEU A 46 -18.37 -14.58 14.60
CA LEU A 46 -18.98 -14.15 15.87
C LEU A 46 -17.99 -13.37 16.76
N VAL A 47 -16.73 -13.80 16.81
CA VAL A 47 -15.67 -13.16 17.62
C VAL A 47 -15.32 -11.76 17.13
N LEU A 48 -15.59 -11.43 15.86
CA LEU A 48 -15.34 -10.12 15.26
C LEU A 48 -16.54 -9.16 15.38
N LEU A 49 -17.71 -9.65 15.73
CA LEU A 49 -18.94 -8.85 15.80
C LEU A 49 -18.87 -7.70 16.81
N PRO A 50 -18.24 -7.83 18.00
CA PRO A 50 -18.02 -6.69 18.89
C PRO A 50 -17.13 -5.60 18.29
N LEU A 51 -16.10 -5.98 17.54
CA LEU A 51 -15.24 -5.05 16.80
C LEU A 51 -16.02 -4.33 15.69
N GLU A 52 -16.78 -5.08 14.88
CA GLU A 52 -17.63 -4.53 13.82
C GLU A 52 -18.58 -3.47 14.37
N ARG A 53 -19.26 -3.76 15.48
CA ARG A 53 -20.15 -2.80 16.15
C ARG A 53 -19.42 -1.56 16.63
N MET A 54 -18.23 -1.71 17.22
CA MET A 54 -17.43 -0.55 17.62
C MET A 54 -17.00 0.30 16.42
N LEU A 55 -16.67 -0.31 15.28
CA LEU A 55 -16.28 0.39 14.06
C LEU A 55 -17.46 1.05 13.35
N THR A 56 -18.68 0.51 13.50
CA THR A 56 -19.91 1.08 12.93
C THR A 56 -20.62 2.05 13.87
N ASP A 57 -20.14 2.21 15.10
CA ASP A 57 -20.72 3.14 16.07
C ASP A 57 -20.75 4.58 15.53
N GLY A 58 -21.91 5.23 15.65
CA GLY A 58 -22.15 6.59 15.17
C GLY A 58 -22.37 6.71 13.66
N LEU A 59 -22.45 5.62 12.88
CA LEU A 59 -22.93 5.66 11.51
C LEU A 59 -24.44 5.98 11.51
N CYS A 60 -24.83 7.10 10.89
CA CYS A 60 -26.21 7.59 10.94
C CYS A 60 -26.70 8.18 9.62
N LEU A 61 -25.81 8.47 8.67
CA LEU A 61 -26.14 9.12 7.39
C LEU A 61 -25.88 8.15 6.23
N ASP A 62 -26.83 8.08 5.31
CA ASP A 62 -26.62 7.45 4.01
C ASP A 62 -25.98 8.44 2.99
N VAL A 63 -25.76 7.99 1.76
CA VAL A 63 -25.19 8.81 0.67
C VAL A 63 -26.05 10.04 0.38
N ALA A 64 -27.37 9.91 0.37
CA ALA A 64 -28.29 11.00 0.05
C ALA A 64 -28.34 12.04 1.17
N ASP A 65 -28.34 11.61 2.42
CA ASP A 65 -28.31 12.50 3.58
C ASP A 65 -27.02 13.30 3.63
N LEU A 66 -25.87 12.65 3.45
CA LEU A 66 -24.58 13.35 3.45
C LEU A 66 -24.49 14.35 2.29
N ALA A 67 -24.89 13.96 1.09
CA ALA A 67 -24.91 14.85 -0.09
C ALA A 67 -25.75 16.10 0.18
N ARG A 68 -26.95 15.93 0.69
CA ARG A 68 -27.86 17.03 1.07
C ARG A 68 -27.25 17.95 2.12
N LEU A 69 -26.64 17.40 3.18
CA LEU A 69 -26.04 18.18 4.26
C LEU A 69 -24.77 18.93 3.83
N CYS A 70 -24.06 18.43 2.84
CA CYS A 70 -22.82 19.04 2.32
C CYS A 70 -23.05 19.95 1.12
N GLY A 71 -24.23 19.91 0.49
CA GLY A 71 -24.51 20.62 -0.77
C GLY A 71 -23.76 20.01 -1.96
N LEU A 72 -23.58 18.69 -1.96
CA LEU A 72 -22.89 17.92 -3.01
C LEU A 72 -23.89 17.04 -3.75
N ASP A 73 -23.52 16.60 -4.95
CA ASP A 73 -24.28 15.61 -5.69
C ASP A 73 -24.12 14.23 -5.07
N ALA A 74 -25.19 13.46 -4.96
CA ALA A 74 -25.16 12.10 -4.42
C ALA A 74 -24.27 11.16 -5.26
N GLU A 75 -24.23 11.37 -6.58
CA GLU A 75 -23.35 10.64 -7.49
C GLU A 75 -21.88 10.89 -7.17
N PHE A 76 -21.51 12.15 -6.87
CA PHE A 76 -20.14 12.48 -6.47
C PHE A 76 -19.77 11.86 -5.12
N VAL A 77 -20.66 11.90 -4.13
CA VAL A 77 -20.45 11.26 -2.82
C VAL A 77 -20.25 9.73 -2.99
N ALA A 78 -21.05 9.09 -3.84
CA ALA A 78 -20.92 7.68 -4.16
C ALA A 78 -19.58 7.39 -4.89
N ALA A 79 -19.19 8.25 -5.84
CA ALA A 79 -17.93 8.14 -6.57
C ALA A 79 -16.72 8.29 -5.64
N VAL A 80 -16.76 9.18 -4.64
CA VAL A 80 -15.74 9.32 -3.59
C VAL A 80 -15.57 8.01 -2.82
N ARG A 81 -16.67 7.36 -2.40
CA ARG A 81 -16.58 6.06 -1.73
C ARG A 81 -15.97 4.97 -2.62
N GLN A 82 -16.42 4.90 -3.87
CA GLN A 82 -15.89 3.94 -4.84
C GLN A 82 -14.40 4.17 -5.11
N ALA A 83 -13.98 5.43 -5.24
CA ALA A 83 -12.58 5.80 -5.39
C ALA A 83 -11.75 5.34 -4.19
N LEU A 84 -12.29 5.42 -2.98
CA LEU A 84 -11.66 4.88 -1.77
C LEU A 84 -11.69 3.34 -1.67
N GLY A 85 -12.23 2.64 -2.67
CA GLY A 85 -12.35 1.18 -2.66
C GLY A 85 -13.47 0.64 -1.76
N LEU A 86 -14.42 1.51 -1.37
CA LEU A 86 -15.55 1.16 -0.50
C LEU A 86 -16.83 0.98 -1.30
N ALA A 87 -17.70 0.05 -0.87
CA ALA A 87 -19.00 -0.13 -1.49
C ALA A 87 -19.87 1.15 -1.35
N SER A 88 -20.66 1.45 -2.36
CA SER A 88 -21.58 2.60 -2.35
C SER A 88 -22.74 2.45 -1.36
N GLY A 89 -22.98 1.22 -0.87
CA GLY A 89 -24.09 0.88 0.01
C GLY A 89 -25.45 0.79 -0.67
N ALA A 90 -26.43 0.26 0.05
CA ALA A 90 -27.82 0.27 -0.38
C ALA A 90 -28.47 1.62 -0.03
N PRO A 91 -29.53 2.04 -0.75
CA PRO A 91 -30.31 3.20 -0.36
C PRO A 91 -30.81 3.10 1.09
N GLY A 92 -30.57 4.13 1.90
CA GLY A 92 -30.93 4.17 3.33
C GLY A 92 -29.94 3.43 4.25
N GLU A 93 -28.86 2.86 3.72
CA GLU A 93 -27.81 2.24 4.55
C GLU A 93 -26.94 3.32 5.19
N PRO A 94 -26.81 3.33 6.54
CA PRO A 94 -25.98 4.32 7.21
C PRO A 94 -24.49 4.00 6.99
N LEU A 95 -23.79 4.88 6.31
CA LEU A 95 -22.39 4.72 5.88
C LEU A 95 -21.46 5.80 6.42
N PHE A 96 -22.02 6.90 6.93
CA PHE A 96 -21.28 8.08 7.38
C PHE A 96 -21.73 8.53 8.75
N ARG A 97 -20.85 9.27 9.43
CA ARG A 97 -21.10 9.93 10.71
C ARG A 97 -21.33 11.41 10.51
N ASP A 98 -21.95 12.07 11.49
CA ASP A 98 -22.06 13.54 11.51
C ASP A 98 -20.69 14.22 11.40
N ALA A 99 -19.64 13.61 11.95
CA ALA A 99 -18.27 14.13 11.84
C ALA A 99 -17.73 14.17 10.40
N ASP A 100 -18.24 13.32 9.51
CA ASP A 100 -17.81 13.26 8.12
C ASP A 100 -18.33 14.43 7.28
N VAL A 101 -19.44 15.06 7.71
CA VAL A 101 -20.08 16.19 7.02
C VAL A 101 -19.09 17.33 6.78
N GLU A 102 -18.29 17.68 7.78
CA GLU A 102 -17.33 18.78 7.63
C GLU A 102 -16.19 18.44 6.65
N ALA A 103 -15.74 17.20 6.64
CA ALA A 103 -14.71 16.74 5.70
C ALA A 103 -15.23 16.82 4.24
N PHE A 104 -16.46 16.37 3.99
CA PHE A 104 -17.08 16.45 2.66
C PHE A 104 -17.40 17.89 2.24
N ARG A 105 -17.80 18.75 3.15
CA ARG A 105 -17.97 20.19 2.86
C ARG A 105 -16.63 20.83 2.45
N ARG A 106 -15.53 20.49 3.13
CA ARG A 106 -14.19 20.97 2.75
C ARG A 106 -13.76 20.46 1.40
N LEU A 107 -14.03 19.20 1.10
CA LEU A 107 -13.79 18.63 -0.22
C LEU A 107 -14.56 19.37 -1.32
N GLY A 108 -15.84 19.69 -1.07
CA GLY A 108 -16.66 20.47 -1.97
C GLY A 108 -16.12 21.90 -2.22
N ARG A 109 -15.65 22.56 -1.16
CA ARG A 109 -15.01 23.88 -1.30
C ARG A 109 -13.71 23.79 -2.10
N LEU A 110 -12.86 22.82 -1.82
CA LEU A 110 -11.61 22.62 -2.57
C LEU A 110 -11.85 22.44 -4.07
N ARG A 111 -12.87 21.66 -4.46
CA ARG A 111 -13.30 21.53 -5.87
C ARG A 111 -13.60 22.89 -6.51
N GLN A 112 -14.41 23.72 -5.81
CA GLN A 112 -14.91 24.99 -6.35
C GLN A 112 -13.83 26.07 -6.36
N GLU A 113 -13.06 26.21 -5.27
CA GLU A 113 -12.11 27.30 -5.06
C GLU A 113 -10.78 27.05 -5.79
N ALA A 114 -10.30 25.82 -5.81
CA ALA A 114 -9.04 25.47 -6.49
C ALA A 114 -9.23 25.06 -7.96
N GLY A 115 -10.48 24.96 -8.45
CA GLY A 115 -10.76 24.57 -9.83
C GLY A 115 -10.29 23.15 -10.18
N ILE A 116 -10.12 22.27 -9.18
CA ILE A 116 -9.67 20.90 -9.40
C ILE A 116 -10.81 20.09 -10.01
N PRO A 117 -10.61 19.45 -11.17
CA PRO A 117 -11.62 18.61 -11.80
C PRO A 117 -11.98 17.42 -10.89
N ASP A 118 -13.22 16.96 -10.96
CA ASP A 118 -13.69 15.79 -10.18
C ASP A 118 -12.81 14.57 -10.39
N GLU A 119 -12.38 14.33 -11.63
CA GLU A 119 -11.50 13.21 -11.97
C GLU A 119 -10.15 13.30 -11.23
N GLY A 120 -9.56 14.48 -11.09
CA GLY A 120 -8.33 14.69 -10.33
C GLY A 120 -8.51 14.36 -8.83
N VAL A 121 -9.64 14.81 -8.24
CA VAL A 121 -9.99 14.47 -6.86
C VAL A 121 -10.16 12.97 -6.70
N LEU A 122 -10.91 12.32 -7.60
CA LEU A 122 -11.16 10.88 -7.54
C LEU A 122 -9.88 10.05 -7.77
N GLU A 123 -8.95 10.52 -8.61
CA GLU A 123 -7.65 9.87 -8.81
C GLU A 123 -6.82 9.87 -7.52
N ILE A 124 -6.72 11.01 -6.83
CA ILE A 124 -6.05 11.09 -5.52
C ILE A 124 -6.71 10.13 -4.52
N LEU A 125 -8.03 10.09 -4.47
CA LEU A 125 -8.78 9.23 -3.55
C LEU A 125 -8.61 7.74 -3.87
N ARG A 126 -8.43 7.34 -5.14
CA ARG A 126 -8.09 5.95 -5.51
C ARG A 126 -6.73 5.54 -4.97
N ILE A 127 -5.73 6.43 -5.05
CA ILE A 127 -4.39 6.17 -4.50
C ILE A 127 -4.47 6.01 -2.98
N VAL A 128 -5.14 6.94 -2.31
CA VAL A 128 -5.34 6.91 -0.85
C VAL A 128 -6.11 5.65 -0.43
N GLY A 129 -7.19 5.32 -1.14
CA GLY A 129 -8.01 4.13 -0.88
C GLY A 129 -7.22 2.84 -1.01
N HIS A 130 -6.41 2.72 -2.08
CA HIS A 130 -5.54 1.55 -2.27
C HIS A 130 -4.48 1.45 -1.15
N GLY A 131 -3.88 2.57 -0.74
CA GLY A 131 -2.96 2.62 0.39
C GLY A 131 -3.62 2.18 1.70
N PHE A 132 -4.80 2.68 1.99
CA PHE A 132 -5.55 2.32 3.20
C PHE A 132 -6.02 0.86 3.19
N TRP A 133 -6.43 0.33 2.04
CA TRP A 133 -6.77 -1.08 1.93
C TRP A 133 -5.57 -1.97 2.30
N ARG A 134 -4.39 -1.71 1.71
CA ARG A 134 -3.16 -2.44 2.04
C ARG A 134 -2.77 -2.30 3.51
N THR A 135 -2.85 -1.09 4.06
CA THR A 135 -2.57 -0.82 5.48
C THR A 135 -3.53 -1.59 6.39
N SER A 136 -4.81 -1.63 6.03
CA SER A 136 -5.85 -2.38 6.76
C SER A 136 -5.57 -3.88 6.77
N GLU A 137 -5.18 -4.45 5.63
CA GLU A 137 -4.83 -5.88 5.55
C GLU A 137 -3.58 -6.21 6.39
N ALA A 138 -2.53 -5.38 6.30
CA ALA A 138 -1.33 -5.56 7.11
C ALA A 138 -1.64 -5.45 8.61
N LEU A 139 -2.46 -4.48 9.01
CA LEU A 139 -2.88 -4.31 10.39
C LEU A 139 -3.68 -5.51 10.90
N ARG A 140 -4.59 -6.05 10.09
CA ARG A 140 -5.36 -7.26 10.43
C ARG A 140 -4.44 -8.44 10.71
N THR A 141 -3.44 -8.66 9.85
CA THR A 141 -2.46 -9.76 10.01
C THR A 141 -1.67 -9.59 11.31
N VAL A 142 -1.06 -8.42 11.54
CA VAL A 142 -0.25 -8.16 12.73
C VAL A 142 -1.08 -8.27 14.01
N VAL A 143 -2.32 -7.75 14.01
CA VAL A 143 -3.21 -7.85 15.17
C VAL A 143 -3.65 -9.29 15.41
N ALA A 144 -3.94 -10.05 14.37
CA ALA A 144 -4.32 -11.46 14.49
C ALA A 144 -3.17 -12.31 15.06
N GLU A 145 -1.93 -12.07 14.63
CA GLU A 145 -0.73 -12.71 15.17
C GLU A 145 -0.50 -12.33 16.64
N ALA A 146 -0.62 -11.05 16.98
CA ALA A 146 -0.41 -10.54 18.34
C ALA A 146 -1.48 -11.03 19.33
N ILE A 147 -2.73 -11.26 18.89
CA ILE A 147 -3.81 -11.80 19.71
C ILE A 147 -3.54 -13.27 20.05
N GLY A 148 -2.79 -13.98 19.19
CA GLY A 148 -2.40 -15.38 19.38
C GLY A 148 -3.58 -16.35 19.22
N ARG A 149 -3.23 -17.61 18.96
CA ARG A 149 -4.17 -18.74 18.91
C ARG A 149 -4.07 -19.62 20.17
N ASP A 150 -3.70 -19.01 21.31
CA ASP A 150 -3.69 -19.74 22.58
C ASP A 150 -5.11 -20.29 22.91
N ASP A 151 -5.23 -21.15 23.89
CA ASP A 151 -6.48 -21.74 24.37
C ASP A 151 -7.52 -20.71 24.91
N ALA A 152 -7.49 -19.49 24.33
CA ALA A 152 -8.39 -18.41 24.69
C ALA A 152 -9.82 -18.70 24.19
N SER A 153 -10.79 -18.40 25.04
CA SER A 153 -12.20 -18.53 24.70
C SER A 153 -12.61 -17.48 23.64
N GLU A 154 -13.68 -17.76 22.89
CA GLU A 154 -14.24 -16.81 21.90
C GLU A 154 -14.50 -15.41 22.50
N ARG A 155 -14.95 -15.34 23.75
CA ARG A 155 -15.17 -14.07 24.45
C ARG A 155 -13.88 -13.31 24.71
N GLU A 156 -12.82 -13.99 25.10
CA GLU A 156 -11.50 -13.38 25.33
C GLU A 156 -10.89 -12.89 24.03
N VAL A 157 -10.97 -13.69 22.97
CA VAL A 157 -10.52 -13.29 21.63
C VAL A 157 -11.26 -12.05 21.15
N ALA A 158 -12.58 -12.03 21.26
CA ALA A 158 -13.40 -10.87 20.89
C ALA A 158 -13.00 -9.61 21.70
N GLY A 159 -12.74 -9.76 23.01
CA GLY A 159 -12.27 -8.68 23.87
C GLY A 159 -10.91 -8.13 23.45
N ARG A 160 -9.96 -9.00 23.08
CA ARG A 160 -8.62 -8.63 22.61
C ARG A 160 -8.69 -7.81 21.32
N TYR A 161 -9.55 -8.19 20.35
CA TYR A 161 -9.76 -7.41 19.12
C TYR A 161 -10.30 -6.00 19.38
N VAL A 162 -11.30 -5.88 20.25
CA VAL A 162 -11.87 -4.58 20.65
C VAL A 162 -10.81 -3.72 21.36
N GLU A 163 -10.02 -4.30 22.25
CA GLU A 163 -8.98 -3.57 22.97
C GLU A 163 -7.86 -3.11 22.04
N ALA A 164 -7.37 -3.96 21.13
CA ALA A 164 -6.40 -3.57 20.12
C ALA A 164 -6.90 -2.38 19.27
N ALA A 165 -8.16 -2.44 18.83
CA ALA A 165 -8.74 -1.35 18.05
C ALA A 165 -8.89 -0.05 18.86
N ARG A 166 -9.22 -0.13 20.16
CA ARG A 166 -9.27 1.04 21.07
C ARG A 166 -7.92 1.71 21.21
N GLN A 167 -6.83 0.94 21.26
CA GLN A 167 -5.47 1.47 21.37
C GLN A 167 -4.97 2.07 20.06
N ILE A 168 -5.29 1.46 18.92
CA ILE A 168 -4.84 1.91 17.60
C ILE A 168 -5.59 3.15 17.12
N ARG A 169 -6.91 3.21 17.34
CA ARG A 169 -7.78 4.28 16.81
C ARG A 169 -7.30 5.72 17.11
N PRO A 170 -6.87 6.09 18.32
CA PRO A 170 -6.40 7.45 18.61
C PRO A 170 -5.05 7.78 17.95
N LEU A 171 -4.27 6.77 17.59
CA LEU A 171 -2.96 6.94 16.97
C LEU A 171 -3.04 7.12 15.46
N ALA A 172 -4.01 6.49 14.81
CA ALA A 172 -4.10 6.41 13.35
C ALA A 172 -4.19 7.81 12.69
N GLY A 173 -5.08 8.69 13.15
CA GLY A 173 -5.27 10.01 12.57
C GLY A 173 -4.02 10.90 12.66
N PRO A 174 -3.46 11.16 13.85
CA PRO A 174 -2.25 11.96 14.03
C PRO A 174 -1.05 11.40 13.27
N PHE A 175 -0.84 10.07 13.31
CA PHE A 175 0.29 9.42 12.63
C PHE A 175 0.20 9.57 11.11
N LEU A 176 -0.96 9.27 10.52
CA LEU A 176 -1.18 9.38 9.07
C LEU A 176 -1.05 10.83 8.59
N THR A 177 -1.56 11.78 9.38
CA THR A 177 -1.42 13.21 9.07
C THR A 177 0.06 13.65 9.11
N SER A 178 0.82 13.18 10.10
CA SER A 178 2.25 13.49 10.22
C SER A 178 3.05 12.89 9.08
N ALA A 179 2.79 11.63 8.73
CA ALA A 179 3.44 10.95 7.61
C ALA A 179 3.16 11.67 6.27
N LEU A 180 1.89 12.02 6.01
CA LEU A 180 1.53 12.77 4.80
C LEU A 180 2.26 14.12 4.72
N LYS A 181 2.31 14.88 5.83
CA LYS A 181 3.05 16.16 5.88
C LYS A 181 4.54 15.97 5.61
N ALA A 182 5.16 14.92 6.14
CA ALA A 182 6.56 14.61 5.89
C ALA A 182 6.81 14.33 4.41
N HIS A 183 5.99 13.49 3.78
CA HIS A 183 6.09 13.20 2.34
C HIS A 183 5.85 14.43 1.46
N LEU A 184 4.88 15.28 1.79
CA LEU A 184 4.66 16.54 1.07
C LEU A 184 5.88 17.48 1.19
N LEU A 185 6.44 17.60 2.38
CA LEU A 185 7.65 18.43 2.60
C LEU A 185 8.85 17.90 1.81
N GLU A 186 9.02 16.60 1.78
CA GLU A 186 10.10 15.97 1.01
C GLU A 186 9.89 16.17 -0.51
N GLY A 187 8.63 16.03 -1.01
CA GLY A 187 8.27 16.37 -2.36
C GLY A 187 8.64 17.81 -2.72
N VAL A 188 8.17 18.77 -1.94
CA VAL A 188 8.48 20.21 -2.18
C VAL A 188 9.98 20.51 -2.18
N ARG A 189 10.78 19.78 -1.39
CA ARG A 189 12.24 19.97 -1.35
C ARG A 189 12.99 19.33 -2.50
N SER A 190 12.44 18.26 -3.08
CA SER A 190 13.06 17.51 -4.17
C SER A 190 12.58 17.93 -5.55
N ASP A 191 11.41 18.58 -5.63
CA ASP A 191 10.91 19.11 -6.89
C ASP A 191 11.60 20.44 -7.14
N ILE A 192 12.60 20.44 -8.01
CA ILE A 192 13.15 21.67 -8.58
C ILE A 192 12.11 22.16 -9.59
N VAL A 193 11.20 23.02 -9.12
CA VAL A 193 10.30 23.75 -10.01
C VAL A 193 11.15 24.70 -10.82
N THR A 194 11.30 24.45 -12.09
CA THR A 194 12.10 25.35 -12.98
C THR A 194 11.32 26.65 -13.21
N PRO A 195 12.01 27.80 -13.40
CA PRO A 195 11.35 29.05 -13.75
C PRO A 195 10.41 28.93 -14.97
N ALA A 196 10.71 28.04 -15.91
CA ALA A 196 9.89 27.78 -17.08
C ALA A 196 8.55 27.09 -16.75
N GLU A 197 8.52 26.22 -15.74
CA GLU A 197 7.30 25.56 -15.24
C GLU A 197 6.40 26.53 -14.47
N ILE A 198 7.02 27.48 -13.75
CA ILE A 198 6.27 28.54 -13.07
C ILE A 198 5.60 29.47 -14.08
N ASP A 199 6.29 29.83 -15.17
CA ASP A 199 5.79 30.74 -16.19
C ASP A 199 4.72 30.09 -17.11
N SER A 200 4.82 28.79 -17.38
CA SER A 200 3.86 28.08 -18.23
C SER A 200 2.58 27.66 -17.53
N GLY A 201 2.59 27.55 -16.19
CA GLY A 201 1.48 27.00 -15.41
C GLY A 201 1.17 25.52 -15.72
N LEU A 202 2.00 24.88 -16.55
CA LEU A 202 1.92 23.47 -16.91
C LEU A 202 3.02 22.73 -16.14
N VAL A 203 2.65 21.93 -15.18
CA VAL A 203 3.56 20.89 -14.67
C VAL A 203 3.61 19.82 -15.75
N ASP A 204 4.73 19.75 -16.45
CA ASP A 204 4.96 18.67 -17.41
C ASP A 204 5.12 17.38 -16.60
N ASP A 205 4.19 16.43 -16.78
CA ASP A 205 4.27 15.11 -16.09
C ASP A 205 5.47 14.29 -16.57
N THR A 206 6.32 14.84 -17.43
CA THR A 206 7.43 14.22 -18.13
C THR A 206 8.76 14.63 -17.50
N TRP A 207 9.52 13.66 -17.02
CA TRP A 207 10.78 13.88 -16.28
C TRP A 207 11.94 13.14 -16.94
N GLU A 208 13.11 13.77 -16.97
CA GLU A 208 14.37 13.09 -17.26
C GLU A 208 14.92 12.48 -15.97
N VAL A 209 14.86 11.15 -15.86
CA VAL A 209 15.19 10.43 -14.61
C VAL A 209 15.98 9.16 -14.85
N GLY A 210 16.81 8.83 -13.88
CA GLY A 210 17.34 7.48 -13.70
C GLY A 210 16.30 6.57 -13.04
N VAL A 211 16.15 5.38 -13.59
CA VAL A 211 15.30 4.31 -13.06
C VAL A 211 16.16 3.09 -12.75
N CYS A 212 16.01 2.55 -11.57
CA CYS A 212 16.67 1.33 -11.11
C CYS A 212 15.63 0.30 -10.72
N PHE A 213 15.77 -0.91 -11.23
CA PHE A 213 15.10 -2.09 -10.69
C PHE A 213 16.13 -3.04 -10.10
N VAL A 214 15.79 -3.58 -8.94
CA VAL A 214 16.54 -4.65 -8.26
C VAL A 214 15.59 -5.83 -8.09
N ASP A 215 16.05 -7.05 -8.39
CA ASP A 215 15.23 -8.26 -8.42
C ASP A 215 16.02 -9.44 -7.84
N LEU A 216 15.39 -10.20 -6.93
CA LEU A 216 16.05 -11.36 -6.32
C LEU A 216 16.01 -12.58 -7.24
N VAL A 217 17.15 -13.23 -7.43
CA VAL A 217 17.26 -14.36 -8.34
C VAL A 217 16.69 -15.63 -7.69
N GLY A 218 15.74 -16.27 -8.38
CA GLY A 218 15.19 -17.56 -7.93
C GLY A 218 14.03 -17.48 -6.94
N TYR A 219 13.56 -16.29 -6.58
CA TYR A 219 12.45 -16.10 -5.64
C TYR A 219 11.16 -16.80 -6.08
N THR A 220 10.81 -16.77 -7.37
CA THR A 220 9.62 -17.47 -7.89
C THR A 220 9.69 -19.00 -7.61
N GLN A 221 10.90 -19.59 -7.70
CA GLN A 221 11.09 -21.02 -7.39
C GLN A 221 11.01 -21.30 -5.89
N LEU A 222 11.42 -20.34 -5.05
CA LEU A 222 11.23 -20.40 -3.61
C LEU A 222 9.74 -20.35 -3.25
N GLY A 223 8.95 -19.53 -3.95
CA GLY A 223 7.50 -19.46 -3.76
C GLY A 223 6.75 -20.76 -4.06
N GLU A 224 7.31 -21.63 -4.93
CA GLU A 224 6.73 -22.95 -5.23
C GLU A 224 7.13 -24.05 -4.21
N ARG A 225 8.22 -23.87 -3.46
CA ARG A 225 8.82 -24.90 -2.60
C ARG A 225 8.95 -24.51 -1.13
N GLY A 226 9.05 -23.22 -0.84
CA GLY A 226 9.21 -22.66 0.50
C GLY A 226 7.86 -22.47 1.23
N SER A 227 7.93 -22.17 2.51
CA SER A 227 6.75 -21.76 3.27
C SER A 227 6.34 -20.33 2.91
N ILE A 228 5.07 -20.01 3.16
CA ILE A 228 4.54 -18.63 2.94
C ILE A 228 5.33 -17.64 3.82
N GLU A 229 5.68 -18.04 5.04
CA GLU A 229 6.44 -17.22 5.99
C GLU A 229 7.84 -16.89 5.47
N GLU A 230 8.56 -17.84 4.87
CA GLU A 230 9.87 -17.61 4.27
C GLU A 230 9.77 -16.62 3.10
N VAL A 231 8.79 -16.81 2.22
CA VAL A 231 8.57 -15.93 1.05
C VAL A 231 8.27 -14.50 1.49
N LEU A 232 7.40 -14.34 2.49
CA LEU A 232 7.05 -13.02 3.04
C LEU A 232 8.23 -12.39 3.79
N GLY A 233 9.03 -13.20 4.51
CA GLY A 233 10.24 -12.75 5.20
C GLY A 233 11.25 -12.15 4.24
N ILE A 234 11.54 -12.85 3.13
CA ILE A 234 12.47 -12.39 2.08
C ILE A 234 11.99 -11.07 1.45
N ALA A 235 10.70 -10.99 1.07
CA ALA A 235 10.13 -9.75 0.51
C ALA A 235 10.20 -8.58 1.51
N GLY A 236 9.95 -8.82 2.79
CA GLY A 236 10.05 -7.82 3.86
C GLY A 236 11.48 -7.32 4.06
N ARG A 237 12.49 -8.21 4.03
CA ARG A 237 13.92 -7.85 4.12
C ARG A 237 14.36 -7.00 2.94
N LEU A 238 14.01 -7.39 1.71
CA LEU A 238 14.28 -6.58 0.53
C LEU A 238 13.66 -5.19 0.63
N ALA A 239 12.40 -5.10 1.06
CA ALA A 239 11.72 -3.82 1.23
C ALA A 239 12.42 -2.94 2.28
N ALA A 240 12.86 -3.52 3.40
CA ALA A 240 13.60 -2.82 4.44
C ALA A 240 14.97 -2.31 3.95
N ALA A 241 15.74 -3.17 3.24
CA ALA A 241 17.01 -2.79 2.65
C ALA A 241 16.86 -1.67 1.62
N ALA A 242 15.86 -1.78 0.72
CA ALA A 242 15.57 -0.75 -0.28
C ALA A 242 15.17 0.59 0.36
N ALA A 243 14.37 0.57 1.44
CA ALA A 243 14.01 1.77 2.17
C ALA A 243 15.20 2.44 2.88
N GLN A 244 16.19 1.68 3.34
CA GLN A 244 17.39 2.23 4.00
C GLN A 244 18.30 2.98 3.03
N VAL A 245 18.42 2.54 1.79
CA VAL A 245 19.27 3.17 0.76
C VAL A 245 18.56 4.30 0.01
N ALA A 246 17.23 4.31 0.02
CA ALA A 246 16.42 5.34 -0.61
C ALA A 246 16.42 6.62 0.23
N ARG A 247 17.46 7.41 0.06
CA ARG A 247 17.61 8.74 0.70
C ARG A 247 17.61 9.82 -0.38
N PRO A 248 17.04 11.01 -0.10
CA PRO A 248 17.04 12.11 -1.07
C PRO A 248 18.42 12.33 -1.67
N PRO A 249 18.54 12.48 -3.00
CA PRO A 249 17.47 12.61 -4.00
C PRO A 249 16.90 11.28 -4.55
N VAL A 250 17.28 10.12 -4.02
CA VAL A 250 16.78 8.80 -4.46
C VAL A 250 15.47 8.47 -3.75
N ARG A 251 14.46 8.04 -4.51
CA ARG A 251 13.13 7.63 -3.99
C ARG A 251 12.89 6.15 -4.25
N LEU A 252 12.44 5.43 -3.23
CA LEU A 252 11.83 4.12 -3.39
C LEU A 252 10.39 4.31 -3.87
N VAL A 253 10.11 3.91 -5.10
CA VAL A 253 8.76 4.03 -5.69
C VAL A 253 7.85 2.94 -5.18
N LYS A 254 8.32 1.69 -5.26
CA LYS A 254 7.54 0.51 -4.84
C LYS A 254 8.43 -0.71 -4.65
N THR A 255 7.91 -1.67 -3.88
CA THR A 255 8.38 -3.05 -3.86
C THR A 255 7.27 -3.96 -4.37
N ILE A 256 7.60 -4.96 -5.17
CA ILE A 256 6.65 -5.92 -5.76
C ILE A 256 7.23 -7.31 -5.55
N GLY A 257 6.84 -7.96 -4.45
CA GLY A 257 7.40 -9.26 -4.08
C GLY A 257 8.92 -9.18 -3.90
N ASP A 258 9.63 -9.76 -4.85
CA ASP A 258 11.09 -9.87 -4.92
C ASP A 258 11.79 -8.73 -5.67
N ALA A 259 11.07 -7.71 -6.06
CA ALA A 259 11.62 -6.57 -6.79
C ALA A 259 11.42 -5.24 -6.06
N ALA A 260 12.39 -4.35 -6.21
CA ALA A 260 12.32 -2.96 -5.75
C ALA A 260 12.59 -2.01 -6.93
N MET A 261 11.83 -0.91 -6.98
CA MET A 261 12.00 0.16 -7.97
C MET A 261 12.42 1.44 -7.28
N LEU A 262 13.57 1.97 -7.68
CA LEU A 262 14.07 3.27 -7.22
C LEU A 262 14.17 4.23 -8.40
N VAL A 263 14.03 5.53 -8.14
CA VAL A 263 14.18 6.60 -9.13
C VAL A 263 14.93 7.78 -8.55
N SER A 264 15.63 8.52 -9.41
CA SER A 264 16.26 9.79 -9.05
C SER A 264 16.51 10.64 -10.31
N GLY A 265 16.40 11.97 -10.19
CA GLY A 265 16.94 12.89 -11.19
C GLY A 265 18.46 12.91 -11.22
N ASP A 266 19.12 12.49 -10.13
CA ASP A 266 20.58 12.34 -10.01
C ASP A 266 20.98 10.88 -10.23
N SER A 267 21.50 10.57 -11.41
CA SER A 267 21.94 9.22 -11.79
C SER A 267 23.11 8.72 -10.97
N GLY A 268 24.01 9.61 -10.50
CA GLY A 268 25.14 9.26 -9.65
C GLY A 268 24.68 8.81 -8.25
N ALA A 269 23.72 9.56 -7.66
CA ALA A 269 23.10 9.18 -6.40
C ALA A 269 22.34 7.87 -6.53
N LEU A 270 21.62 7.65 -7.67
CA LEU A 270 20.90 6.41 -7.93
C LEU A 270 21.84 5.21 -8.07
N LEU A 271 22.98 5.40 -8.75
CA LEU A 271 24.01 4.36 -8.87
C LEU A 271 24.59 3.99 -7.50
N ALA A 272 24.89 4.99 -6.67
CA ALA A 272 25.40 4.76 -5.30
C ALA A 272 24.36 3.97 -4.46
N ALA A 273 23.09 4.35 -4.54
CA ALA A 273 22.01 3.63 -3.84
C ALA A 273 21.83 2.19 -4.36
N ALA A 274 21.93 1.98 -5.67
CA ALA A 274 21.83 0.65 -6.28
C ALA A 274 22.99 -0.27 -5.85
N LYS A 275 24.22 0.26 -5.78
CA LYS A 275 25.40 -0.47 -5.24
C LYS A 275 25.18 -0.82 -3.77
N ALA A 276 24.83 0.15 -2.94
CA ALA A 276 24.59 -0.05 -1.51
C ALA A 276 23.48 -1.07 -1.24
N LEU A 277 22.40 -1.09 -2.07
CA LEU A 277 21.36 -2.09 -1.96
C LEU A 277 21.86 -3.48 -2.31
N LEU A 278 22.62 -3.61 -3.39
CA LEU A 278 23.18 -4.90 -3.78
C LEU A 278 24.15 -5.43 -2.72
N ASP A 279 25.02 -4.56 -2.17
CA ASP A 279 25.96 -4.90 -1.07
C ASP A 279 25.19 -5.33 0.20
N ALA A 280 24.09 -4.63 0.53
CA ALA A 280 23.24 -5.00 1.67
C ALA A 280 22.58 -6.37 1.48
N ILE A 281 22.11 -6.67 0.25
CA ILE A 281 21.53 -7.97 -0.08
C ILE A 281 22.58 -9.07 -0.02
N GLU A 282 23.77 -8.85 -0.55
CA GLU A 282 24.87 -9.82 -0.51
C GLU A 282 25.39 -10.10 0.90
N SER A 283 25.21 -9.15 1.81
CA SER A 283 25.61 -9.28 3.23
C SER A 283 24.55 -9.97 4.09
N ASP A 284 23.35 -10.17 3.60
CA ASP A 284 22.25 -10.84 4.31
C ASP A 284 22.13 -12.29 3.83
N GLU A 285 22.57 -13.25 4.68
CA GLU A 285 22.56 -14.66 4.35
C GLU A 285 21.16 -15.25 4.08
N GLU A 286 20.09 -14.56 4.49
CA GLU A 286 18.72 -15.00 4.28
C GLU A 286 18.14 -14.47 2.95
N LEU A 287 18.83 -13.55 2.25
CA LEU A 287 18.40 -13.03 0.97
C LEU A 287 19.06 -13.78 -0.20
N PRO A 288 18.28 -14.19 -1.22
CA PRO A 288 18.86 -14.67 -2.47
C PRO A 288 19.69 -13.56 -3.14
N PRO A 289 20.68 -13.94 -4.00
CA PRO A 289 21.41 -12.96 -4.79
C PRO A 289 20.47 -12.09 -5.61
N ALA A 290 20.82 -10.81 -5.77
CA ALA A 290 20.05 -9.88 -6.57
C ALA A 290 20.73 -9.54 -7.90
N ARG A 291 20.00 -8.95 -8.80
CA ARG A 291 20.43 -8.39 -10.08
C ARG A 291 19.82 -7.02 -10.29
N VAL A 292 20.53 -6.13 -10.97
CA VAL A 292 20.15 -4.72 -11.09
C VAL A 292 20.10 -4.29 -12.55
N GLY A 293 19.05 -3.57 -12.92
CA GLY A 293 18.90 -2.92 -14.21
C GLY A 293 18.71 -1.41 -14.05
N LEU A 294 19.49 -0.63 -14.79
CA LEU A 294 19.57 0.83 -14.72
C LEU A 294 19.33 1.46 -16.08
N ALA A 295 18.42 2.42 -16.16
CA ALA A 295 18.19 3.19 -17.38
C ALA A 295 18.00 4.67 -17.05
N TYR A 296 18.37 5.57 -17.96
CA TYR A 296 18.13 7.00 -17.86
C TYR A 296 17.38 7.49 -19.10
N GLY A 297 16.49 8.42 -18.91
CA GLY A 297 15.71 9.08 -19.95
C GLY A 297 14.35 9.51 -19.47
N THR A 298 13.51 9.88 -20.42
CA THR A 298 12.18 10.41 -20.19
C THR A 298 11.25 9.36 -19.56
N ALA A 299 10.57 9.75 -18.47
CA ALA A 299 9.50 8.98 -17.85
C ALA A 299 8.37 9.91 -17.37
N VAL A 300 7.18 9.37 -17.22
CA VAL A 300 5.96 10.11 -16.82
C VAL A 300 5.51 9.61 -15.45
N THR A 301 5.11 10.52 -14.57
CA THR A 301 4.50 10.17 -13.29
C THR A 301 2.98 10.21 -13.37
N ARG A 302 2.33 9.18 -12.86
CA ARG A 302 0.88 9.18 -12.71
C ARG A 302 0.48 8.32 -11.53
N GLY A 303 -0.36 8.86 -10.67
CA GLY A 303 -0.86 8.09 -9.53
C GLY A 303 0.21 7.64 -8.53
N GLY A 304 1.32 8.38 -8.42
CA GLY A 304 2.46 8.03 -7.57
C GLY A 304 3.37 6.94 -8.15
N ASP A 305 3.11 6.48 -9.38
CA ASP A 305 3.94 5.50 -10.10
C ASP A 305 4.59 6.15 -11.33
N TRP A 306 5.59 5.46 -11.89
CA TRP A 306 6.36 5.90 -13.05
C TRP A 306 6.09 5.01 -14.25
N PHE A 307 5.97 5.64 -15.42
CA PHE A 307 5.64 4.99 -16.68
C PHE A 307 6.55 5.50 -17.81
N GLY A 308 6.71 4.67 -18.84
CA GLY A 308 7.43 5.04 -20.03
C GLY A 308 8.49 4.03 -20.46
N ARG A 309 9.16 4.35 -21.57
CA ARG A 309 10.18 3.49 -22.14
C ARG A 309 11.35 3.24 -21.20
N THR A 310 11.78 4.28 -20.47
CA THR A 310 12.89 4.22 -19.49
C THR A 310 12.61 3.22 -18.38
N VAL A 311 11.38 3.23 -17.83
CA VAL A 311 10.93 2.29 -16.78
C VAL A 311 10.93 0.86 -17.31
N ASN A 312 10.36 0.66 -18.51
CA ASN A 312 10.32 -0.66 -19.13
C ASN A 312 11.72 -1.18 -19.43
N LEU A 313 12.63 -0.31 -19.89
CA LEU A 313 13.99 -0.67 -20.22
C LEU A 313 14.77 -1.10 -18.98
N ALA A 314 14.73 -0.35 -17.88
CA ALA A 314 15.35 -0.73 -16.61
C ALA A 314 14.84 -2.09 -16.12
N SER A 315 13.52 -2.32 -16.13
CA SER A 315 12.92 -3.61 -15.77
C SER A 315 13.40 -4.78 -16.66
N ARG A 316 13.53 -4.55 -17.98
CA ARG A 316 14.02 -5.60 -18.90
C ARG A 316 15.50 -5.87 -18.72
N LEU A 317 16.30 -4.85 -18.43
CA LEU A 317 17.72 -5.03 -18.09
C LEU A 317 17.89 -5.90 -16.86
N THR A 318 17.11 -5.64 -15.81
CA THR A 318 17.10 -6.46 -14.60
C THR A 318 16.85 -7.93 -14.91
N SER A 319 15.87 -8.21 -15.78
CA SER A 319 15.51 -9.58 -16.13
C SER A 319 16.62 -10.37 -16.86
N VAL A 320 17.56 -9.67 -17.53
CA VAL A 320 18.68 -10.29 -18.28
C VAL A 320 20.02 -10.13 -17.58
N ALA A 321 20.12 -9.34 -16.52
CA ALA A 321 21.33 -9.20 -15.71
C ALA A 321 21.67 -10.53 -15.01
N ALA A 322 22.96 -10.81 -14.86
CA ALA A 322 23.41 -11.91 -14.05
C ALA A 322 23.29 -11.58 -12.54
N ALA A 323 23.20 -12.61 -11.70
CA ALA A 323 23.24 -12.43 -10.25
C ALA A 323 24.51 -11.66 -9.82
N GLY A 324 24.38 -10.74 -8.88
CA GLY A 324 25.48 -9.90 -8.40
C GLY A 324 25.92 -8.79 -9.36
N THR A 325 25.20 -8.55 -10.49
CA THR A 325 25.62 -7.56 -11.48
C THR A 325 24.65 -6.40 -11.64
N LEU A 326 25.19 -5.24 -12.02
CA LEU A 326 24.45 -4.06 -12.43
C LEU A 326 24.63 -3.86 -13.95
N LEU A 327 23.51 -3.90 -14.68
CA LEU A 327 23.48 -3.54 -16.11
C LEU A 327 22.86 -2.16 -16.29
N GLY A 328 23.50 -1.30 -17.07
CA GLY A 328 23.00 0.03 -17.39
C GLY A 328 22.91 0.26 -18.90
N THR A 329 22.03 1.19 -19.31
CA THR A 329 22.03 1.74 -20.68
C THR A 329 23.20 2.71 -20.87
N ARG A 330 23.49 3.05 -22.14
CA ARG A 330 24.49 4.07 -22.47
C ARG A 330 24.15 5.40 -21.79
N GLU A 331 22.90 5.83 -21.88
CA GLU A 331 22.43 7.11 -21.35
C GLU A 331 22.62 7.15 -19.82
N PHE A 332 22.36 6.03 -19.13
CA PHE A 332 22.58 5.95 -17.69
C PHE A 332 24.08 6.02 -17.34
N ARG A 333 24.91 5.24 -18.03
CA ARG A 333 26.36 5.28 -17.86
C ARG A 333 26.93 6.69 -18.01
N ASP A 334 26.52 7.37 -19.09
CA ASP A 334 27.05 8.68 -19.44
C ASP A 334 26.67 9.79 -18.44
N THR A 335 25.56 9.58 -17.69
CA THR A 335 25.08 10.52 -16.67
C THR A 335 25.49 10.15 -15.24
N ALA A 336 25.70 8.87 -14.95
CA ALA A 336 25.95 8.39 -13.57
C ALA A 336 27.43 8.35 -13.17
N GLY A 337 28.35 8.34 -14.15
CA GLY A 337 29.76 8.09 -13.88
C GLY A 337 30.05 6.63 -13.51
N GLY A 338 31.25 6.37 -12.99
CA GLY A 338 31.71 5.01 -12.65
C GLY A 338 32.44 4.30 -13.79
N GLU A 339 33.02 3.16 -13.51
CA GLU A 339 33.72 2.34 -14.50
C GLU A 339 32.80 1.26 -15.07
N TRP A 340 32.62 1.29 -16.39
CA TRP A 340 31.67 0.40 -17.08
C TRP A 340 32.35 -0.31 -18.23
N SER A 341 32.14 -1.61 -18.33
CA SER A 341 32.54 -2.41 -19.47
C SER A 341 31.37 -2.70 -20.41
N PRO A 342 31.58 -2.73 -21.72
CA PRO A 342 30.54 -3.15 -22.66
C PRO A 342 30.01 -4.54 -22.32
N ALA A 343 28.69 -4.66 -22.18
CA ALA A 343 28.04 -5.94 -22.00
C ALA A 343 27.69 -6.56 -23.36
N GLN A 344 27.52 -7.89 -23.39
CA GLN A 344 27.11 -8.55 -24.63
C GLN A 344 25.73 -8.04 -25.07
N PRO A 345 25.54 -7.77 -26.39
CA PRO A 345 24.23 -7.41 -26.92
C PRO A 345 23.18 -8.45 -26.55
N ARG A 346 22.02 -7.97 -26.11
CA ARG A 346 20.89 -8.83 -25.72
C ARG A 346 19.60 -8.28 -26.30
N THR A 347 18.81 -9.14 -26.93
CA THR A 347 17.45 -8.78 -27.33
C THR A 347 16.57 -8.68 -26.10
N LEU A 348 15.98 -7.52 -25.88
CA LEU A 348 15.07 -7.26 -24.77
C LEU A 348 13.62 -7.39 -25.25
N LYS A 349 12.84 -8.26 -24.62
CA LYS A 349 11.46 -8.52 -25.03
C LYS A 349 10.62 -7.24 -24.94
N GLY A 350 10.04 -6.83 -26.09
CA GLY A 350 9.17 -5.64 -26.17
C GLY A 350 9.91 -4.31 -26.26
N ILE A 351 11.24 -4.33 -26.48
CA ILE A 351 12.04 -3.14 -26.78
C ILE A 351 12.49 -3.25 -28.24
N GLU A 352 12.21 -2.22 -29.02
CA GLU A 352 12.68 -2.14 -30.41
C GLU A 352 14.17 -1.81 -30.44
N GLY A 353 14.92 -2.53 -31.29
CA GLY A 353 16.36 -2.42 -31.44
C GLY A 353 17.16 -3.19 -30.40
N GLU A 354 18.47 -3.10 -30.50
CA GLU A 354 19.44 -3.65 -29.55
C GLU A 354 20.09 -2.47 -28.83
N PRO A 355 19.63 -2.14 -27.61
CA PRO A 355 20.26 -1.06 -26.85
C PRO A 355 21.69 -1.45 -26.49
N GLU A 356 22.59 -0.48 -26.52
CA GLU A 356 23.94 -0.69 -26.02
C GLU A 356 23.93 -0.81 -24.50
N LEU A 357 24.43 -1.92 -24.01
CA LEU A 357 24.41 -2.28 -22.61
C LEU A 357 25.81 -2.24 -22.02
N PHE A 358 25.88 -1.83 -20.78
CA PHE A 358 27.13 -1.74 -20.03
C PHE A 358 26.94 -2.40 -18.68
N GLN A 359 27.96 -3.12 -18.25
CA GLN A 359 28.04 -3.71 -16.91
C GLN A 359 28.97 -2.87 -16.07
N LEU A 360 28.52 -2.51 -14.85
CA LEU A 360 29.36 -1.80 -13.88
C LEU A 360 30.45 -2.74 -13.37
N GLU A 361 31.69 -2.24 -13.37
CA GLU A 361 32.81 -2.90 -12.69
C GLU A 361 32.70 -2.66 -11.18
N ARG A 362 32.69 -3.75 -10.42
CA ARG A 362 32.69 -3.70 -8.94
C ARG A 362 34.06 -4.14 -8.47
N GLU A 363 34.68 -3.30 -7.63
CA GLU A 363 35.93 -3.62 -6.93
C GLU A 363 35.75 -4.73 -5.91
#